data_6458b15413af5a71d88c1dac56d8aca3
#
_entry.id   6458b15413af5a71d88c1dac56d8aca3
#
_cell.length_a   1.000
_cell.length_b   1.000
_cell.length_c   1.000
_cell.angle_alpha   90.00
_cell.angle_beta   90.00
_cell.angle_gamma   90.00
#
_symmetry.space_group_name_H-M   'P 1'
#
loop_
_entity.id
_entity.type
_entity.pdbx_description
1 polymer ?
#
loop_
_entity_poly.entity_id
_entity_poly.type
_entity_poly.pdbx_seq_one_letter_code
_entity_poly.pdbx_strand_id
1 'polypeptide(L)'
;MSDRSRHSPRHVAGKPGADTTGGGRRDGDQGRRGDDPRTGDPGTDGAGRMAPGAQPDAAPSNRRRWMLPALLAAVAVGSGTAAVVLDADPEAEAVGIEQVVATPVLSARRAPEVIAAPVAERRLGADLQAWLASSPTNTCLVVASEGRDVFDHNPTVPVTGASTQKLLTATGLLLALGPDATFTTEAVAAAVPAGGVVAGDLFVVGGGPSDLGTADWPLMSPGTRQRVVHDVDGLVDAIAAAGVTRIEGSVVGDGTRYDDQRYQTSLAPRLIDQDQVGPIGGLMINDGFAGFSPSRTTTDTVPAADPAADTARVVTERLQARGVTVVGSPRAGPAPEGAAPVASLSSPPLSQIVAEMLTTSDNETAEAAMKEIGVATSGQGTWAAGAAGLTSLLGEAGVPLA
;
A
#
# COMPACT_ATOMS: atom_id res chain seq x y z
N MET A 1 44.56 19.81 -46.42
CA MET A 1 44.05 21.15 -46.73
C MET A 1 43.18 21.49 -45.53
N SER A 2 43.72 22.13 -44.52
CA SER A 2 43.74 23.59 -44.26
C SER A 2 42.31 24.08 -43.90
N ASP A 3 41.91 24.61 -42.77
CA ASP A 3 42.63 25.52 -41.92
C ASP A 3 41.84 25.73 -40.60
N ARG A 4 42.56 26.12 -39.62
CA ARG A 4 42.31 26.55 -38.24
C ARG A 4 41.30 27.70 -38.12
N SER A 5 40.58 27.76 -37.00
CA SER A 5 40.79 28.90 -36.04
C SER A 5 40.12 28.68 -34.68
N ARG A 6 40.94 28.83 -33.70
CA ARG A 6 40.72 28.90 -32.22
C ARG A 6 40.01 30.22 -31.86
N HIS A 7 39.19 30.20 -30.83
CA HIS A 7 39.14 31.32 -29.86
C HIS A 7 38.57 30.86 -28.51
N SER A 8 39.40 30.90 -27.51
CA SER A 8 39.11 31.02 -26.07
C SER A 8 40.05 32.14 -25.56
N PRO A 9 39.97 32.67 -24.32
CA PRO A 9 38.92 32.91 -23.34
C PRO A 9 38.98 34.40 -22.85
N ARG A 10 38.06 34.80 -21.95
CA ARG A 10 38.38 35.91 -21.01
C ARG A 10 37.72 35.71 -19.65
N HIS A 11 38.57 35.56 -18.67
CA HIS A 11 38.38 35.86 -17.27
C HIS A 11 37.99 37.33 -17.02
N VAL A 12 37.12 37.58 -16.05
CA VAL A 12 37.22 38.77 -15.19
C VAL A 12 36.86 38.39 -13.75
N ALA A 13 37.87 38.57 -12.89
CA ALA A 13 37.77 38.50 -11.44
C ALA A 13 37.41 39.90 -10.89
N GLY A 14 36.78 39.92 -9.73
CA GLY A 14 36.60 41.16 -8.95
C GLY A 14 35.99 40.95 -7.59
N LYS A 15 36.80 40.81 -6.54
CA LYS A 15 36.53 41.13 -5.13
C LYS A 15 37.24 42.47 -4.84
N PRO A 16 37.15 43.10 -3.62
CA PRO A 16 36.26 43.07 -2.45
C PRO A 16 35.98 44.51 -1.87
N GLY A 17 35.31 44.59 -0.73
CA GLY A 17 35.26 45.79 0.16
C GLY A 17 34.09 45.61 1.12
N ALA A 18 34.21 45.33 2.34
CA ALA A 18 34.82 45.89 3.55
C ALA A 18 34.00 47.04 4.19
N ASP A 19 33.58 46.73 5.39
CA ASP A 19 33.47 47.55 6.62
C ASP A 19 32.39 48.68 6.66
N THR A 20 31.61 48.76 7.74
CA THR A 20 31.91 49.25 9.11
C THR A 20 30.62 49.37 9.96
N THR A 21 30.73 48.82 11.19
CA THR A 21 30.44 49.37 12.52
C THR A 21 29.16 50.15 12.86
N GLY A 22 28.63 49.80 14.01
CA GLY A 22 27.88 50.61 14.97
C GLY A 22 26.60 49.91 15.45
N GLY A 23 26.44 49.40 16.65
CA GLY A 23 26.77 49.99 17.97
C GLY A 23 25.46 50.49 18.59
N GLY A 24 24.95 49.84 19.63
CA GLY A 24 23.85 50.40 20.40
C GLY A 24 23.24 49.44 21.41
N ARG A 25 23.84 49.31 22.57
CA ARG A 25 23.27 48.78 23.84
C ARG A 25 22.11 49.67 24.33
N ARG A 26 21.20 49.04 25.06
CA ARG A 26 20.55 49.42 26.32
C ARG A 26 19.60 48.28 26.70
N ASP A 27 19.84 47.50 27.74
CA ASP A 27 19.69 47.67 29.18
C ASP A 27 18.26 48.00 29.65
N GLY A 28 17.85 47.23 30.60
CA GLY A 28 16.87 47.49 31.65
C GLY A 28 15.58 46.71 31.50
N ASP A 29 14.99 46.09 32.45
CA ASP A 29 15.25 45.86 33.88
C ASP A 29 14.14 44.89 34.37
N GLN A 30 14.48 43.99 35.27
CA GLN A 30 13.84 43.50 36.49
C GLN A 30 12.28 43.53 36.54
N GLY A 31 11.64 42.48 36.95
CA GLY A 31 11.70 41.93 38.22
C GLY A 31 10.51 41.04 38.62
N ARG A 32 10.80 40.13 39.54
CA ARG A 32 10.08 39.57 40.68
C ARG A 32 9.02 38.50 40.33
N ARG A 33 9.30 37.21 40.67
CA ARG A 33 9.23 36.55 42.01
C ARG A 33 7.82 36.48 42.58
N GLY A 34 7.43 35.26 42.92
CA GLY A 34 6.38 34.88 43.84
C GLY A 34 5.97 33.44 43.63
N ASP A 35 6.71 32.53 44.12
CA ASP A 35 6.55 31.65 45.31
C ASP A 35 5.38 30.67 45.24
N ASP A 36 5.76 29.42 45.15
CA ASP A 36 5.12 28.21 45.69
C ASP A 36 5.14 28.30 47.23
N PRO A 37 4.48 27.48 48.05
CA PRO A 37 3.90 26.16 47.92
C PRO A 37 2.63 25.89 48.81
N ARG A 38 2.06 24.67 48.72
CA ARG A 38 1.61 23.78 49.85
C ARG A 38 0.42 22.92 49.49
N THR A 39 0.68 21.64 49.34
CA THR A 39 0.31 20.51 50.23
C THR A 39 -1.08 20.56 50.87
N GLY A 40 -1.83 19.45 50.65
CA GLY A 40 -2.93 19.07 51.52
C GLY A 40 -3.92 18.12 50.88
N ASP A 41 -3.69 16.85 51.03
CA ASP A 41 -4.71 15.78 51.11
C ASP A 41 -4.94 15.55 52.64
N PRO A 42 -5.97 14.93 53.13
CA PRO A 42 -7.09 14.13 52.63
C PRO A 42 -8.47 14.45 53.29
N GLY A 43 -9.53 13.79 52.82
CA GLY A 43 -10.67 13.62 53.71
C GLY A 43 -12.04 13.44 53.07
N THR A 44 -12.44 12.22 52.92
CA THR A 44 -13.71 11.58 53.31
C THR A 44 -15.02 12.36 53.21
N ASP A 45 -15.99 11.64 52.65
CA ASP A 45 -17.41 11.63 52.96
C ASP A 45 -18.32 12.79 52.51
N GLY A 46 -19.21 12.44 51.58
CA GLY A 46 -20.33 13.29 51.19
C GLY A 46 -21.36 12.55 50.35
N ALA A 47 -22.13 11.67 51.02
CA ALA A 47 -23.34 11.10 50.43
C ALA A 47 -24.30 12.22 50.03
N GLY A 48 -24.43 12.47 48.71
CA GLY A 48 -25.39 13.41 48.12
C GLY A 48 -26.55 12.67 47.46
N ARG A 49 -27.68 12.78 48.11
CA ARG A 49 -29.03 12.29 47.80
C ARG A 49 -29.33 12.26 46.29
N MET A 50 -29.78 11.08 45.85
CA MET A 50 -30.53 10.90 44.59
C MET A 50 -31.86 11.64 44.66
N ALA A 51 -32.13 12.54 43.76
CA ALA A 51 -33.45 13.08 43.47
C ALA A 51 -34.28 12.01 42.71
N PRO A 52 -35.59 11.88 43.01
CA PRO A 52 -36.43 10.86 42.38
C PRO A 52 -36.66 11.16 40.88
N GLY A 53 -36.58 10.10 40.09
CA GLY A 53 -36.63 10.10 38.65
C GLY A 53 -37.90 10.71 38.08
N ALA A 54 -37.68 11.41 36.99
CA ALA A 54 -38.72 11.66 36.00
C ALA A 54 -38.98 10.33 35.26
N GLN A 55 -40.23 9.89 35.30
CA GLN A 55 -40.73 8.77 34.49
C GLN A 55 -40.60 9.15 33.01
N PRO A 56 -40.09 8.27 32.16
CA PRO A 56 -40.16 8.51 30.74
C PRO A 56 -41.62 8.45 30.29
N ASP A 57 -42.02 9.48 29.56
CA ASP A 57 -43.33 9.57 28.89
C ASP A 57 -43.59 8.30 28.06
N ALA A 58 -44.75 7.73 28.25
CA ALA A 58 -45.23 6.57 27.55
C ALA A 58 -45.23 6.85 26.02
N ALA A 59 -44.43 6.13 25.29
CA ALA A 59 -44.45 6.15 23.84
C ALA A 59 -45.85 5.82 23.32
N PRO A 60 -46.35 6.53 22.29
CA PRO A 60 -47.68 6.27 21.73
C PRO A 60 -47.75 4.83 21.20
N SER A 61 -48.74 4.09 21.62
CA SER A 61 -48.99 2.68 21.28
C SER A 61 -49.04 2.52 19.76
N ASN A 62 -48.02 1.91 19.19
CA ASN A 62 -47.81 1.74 17.75
C ASN A 62 -48.65 0.56 17.19
N ARG A 63 -49.96 0.49 17.60
CA ARG A 63 -50.90 -0.56 17.10
C ARG A 63 -51.06 -0.56 15.57
N ARG A 64 -50.93 0.60 14.92
CA ARG A 64 -51.06 0.71 13.48
C ARG A 64 -49.87 0.10 12.71
N ARG A 65 -48.70 -0.01 13.37
CA ARG A 65 -47.46 -0.53 12.72
C ARG A 65 -47.50 -2.04 12.51
N TRP A 66 -48.36 -2.77 13.24
CA TRP A 66 -48.47 -4.22 13.17
C TRP A 66 -49.69 -4.67 12.37
N MET A 67 -50.62 -3.76 11.99
CA MET A 67 -51.79 -4.11 11.22
C MET A 67 -51.49 -4.47 9.76
N LEU A 68 -50.50 -3.78 9.14
CA LEU A 68 -50.14 -4.06 7.75
C LEU A 68 -49.44 -5.43 7.60
N PRO A 69 -48.44 -5.79 8.39
CA PRO A 69 -47.82 -7.12 8.32
C PRO A 69 -48.75 -8.24 8.73
N ALA A 70 -49.68 -8.02 9.69
CA ALA A 70 -50.67 -9.00 10.07
C ALA A 70 -51.70 -9.23 8.96
N LEU A 71 -52.15 -8.17 8.24
CA LEU A 71 -53.04 -8.29 7.08
C LEU A 71 -52.36 -9.02 5.92
N LEU A 72 -51.08 -8.72 5.65
CA LEU A 72 -50.30 -9.39 4.61
C LEU A 72 -50.06 -10.88 4.94
N ALA A 73 -49.82 -11.21 6.24
CA ALA A 73 -49.70 -12.59 6.68
C ALA A 73 -51.03 -13.36 6.55
N ALA A 74 -52.16 -12.73 6.88
CA ALA A 74 -53.48 -13.36 6.72
C ALA A 74 -53.85 -13.63 5.25
N VAL A 75 -53.48 -12.71 4.33
CA VAL A 75 -53.67 -12.90 2.88
C VAL A 75 -52.76 -14.02 2.35
N ALA A 76 -51.52 -14.11 2.83
CA ALA A 76 -50.60 -15.16 2.42
C ALA A 76 -51.07 -16.56 2.89
N VAL A 77 -51.59 -16.68 4.12
CA VAL A 77 -52.12 -17.94 4.66
C VAL A 77 -53.44 -18.32 3.96
N GLY A 78 -54.31 -17.36 3.67
CA GLY A 78 -55.56 -17.59 2.93
C GLY A 78 -55.34 -18.04 1.47
N SER A 79 -54.31 -17.49 0.81
CA SER A 79 -53.96 -17.88 -0.55
C SER A 79 -53.30 -19.27 -0.60
N GLY A 80 -52.52 -19.63 0.43
CA GLY A 80 -51.91 -20.96 0.54
C GLY A 80 -52.91 -22.08 0.79
N THR A 81 -53.95 -21.85 1.61
CA THR A 81 -55.01 -22.85 1.85
C THR A 81 -55.96 -23.00 0.67
N ALA A 82 -56.25 -21.94 -0.10
CA ALA A 82 -57.04 -22.04 -1.34
C ALA A 82 -56.31 -22.83 -2.42
N ALA A 83 -54.99 -22.72 -2.53
CA ALA A 83 -54.19 -23.50 -3.46
C ALA A 83 -54.16 -25.00 -3.13
N VAL A 84 -54.15 -25.38 -1.84
CA VAL A 84 -54.13 -26.76 -1.40
C VAL A 84 -55.49 -27.46 -1.58
N VAL A 85 -56.63 -26.72 -1.55
CA VAL A 85 -57.99 -27.28 -1.72
C VAL A 85 -58.38 -27.47 -3.19
N LEU A 86 -57.71 -26.80 -4.12
CA LEU A 86 -57.95 -26.90 -5.57
C LEU A 86 -57.14 -28.00 -6.27
N ASP A 87 -56.18 -28.64 -5.58
CA ASP A 87 -55.24 -29.61 -6.15
C ASP A 87 -55.57 -31.08 -5.73
N ALA A 88 -56.82 -31.35 -5.29
CA ALA A 88 -57.26 -32.69 -4.93
C ALA A 88 -58.15 -33.30 -6.02
N ASP A 89 -57.56 -33.65 -7.15
CA ASP A 89 -58.14 -34.54 -8.13
C ASP A 89 -57.30 -35.84 -8.17
N PRO A 90 -57.89 -37.03 -7.80
CA PRO A 90 -57.08 -38.22 -7.48
C PRO A 90 -56.76 -39.14 -8.67
N GLU A 91 -56.96 -38.76 -9.92
CA GLU A 91 -56.60 -39.62 -11.06
C GLU A 91 -55.90 -38.83 -12.20
N ALA A 92 -54.60 -38.64 -12.08
CA ALA A 92 -53.74 -38.38 -13.23
C ALA A 92 -52.42 -39.14 -13.10
N GLU A 93 -52.22 -40.12 -13.99
CA GLU A 93 -50.97 -40.91 -14.11
C GLU A 93 -49.76 -39.99 -14.25
N ALA A 94 -48.75 -40.29 -13.46
CA ALA A 94 -47.47 -39.58 -13.40
C ALA A 94 -46.69 -39.73 -14.71
N VAL A 95 -46.72 -38.72 -15.56
CA VAL A 95 -45.64 -38.42 -16.51
C VAL A 95 -44.70 -37.47 -15.79
N GLY A 96 -43.50 -37.98 -15.49
CA GLY A 96 -42.46 -37.22 -14.77
C GLY A 96 -41.98 -35.99 -15.55
N ILE A 97 -42.64 -34.88 -15.35
CA ILE A 97 -42.13 -33.53 -15.65
C ILE A 97 -41.85 -32.92 -14.30
N GLU A 98 -40.56 -32.72 -14.01
CA GLU A 98 -40.13 -31.96 -12.87
C GLU A 98 -40.77 -30.57 -12.93
N GLN A 99 -41.92 -30.41 -12.23
CA GLN A 99 -42.58 -29.12 -12.14
C GLN A 99 -41.67 -28.18 -11.37
N VAL A 100 -40.97 -27.30 -12.09
CA VAL A 100 -40.39 -26.12 -11.50
C VAL A 100 -41.55 -25.32 -10.87
N VAL A 101 -41.71 -25.46 -9.56
CA VAL A 101 -42.72 -24.70 -8.80
C VAL A 101 -42.31 -23.23 -8.90
N ALA A 102 -42.93 -22.52 -9.86
CA ALA A 102 -42.70 -21.10 -10.01
C ALA A 102 -43.16 -20.39 -8.74
N THR A 103 -42.18 -19.81 -8.00
CA THR A 103 -42.47 -19.05 -6.81
C THR A 103 -43.42 -17.90 -7.16
N PRO A 104 -44.60 -17.77 -6.53
CA PRO A 104 -45.52 -16.70 -6.83
C PRO A 104 -44.85 -15.32 -6.79
N VAL A 105 -45.19 -14.44 -7.74
CA VAL A 105 -44.60 -13.09 -7.82
C VAL A 105 -44.77 -12.31 -6.51
N LEU A 106 -45.84 -12.56 -5.77
CA LEU A 106 -46.13 -11.95 -4.47
C LEU A 106 -45.73 -12.83 -3.27
N SER A 107 -44.84 -13.79 -3.44
CA SER A 107 -44.36 -14.57 -2.29
C SER A 107 -43.57 -13.69 -1.32
N ALA A 108 -43.64 -14.00 -0.02
CA ALA A 108 -42.90 -13.31 1.02
C ALA A 108 -41.36 -13.36 0.80
N ARG A 109 -40.85 -14.30 0.00
CA ARG A 109 -39.47 -14.41 -0.39
C ARG A 109 -39.06 -13.41 -1.47
N ARG A 110 -39.98 -12.99 -2.36
CA ARG A 110 -39.72 -12.00 -3.41
C ARG A 110 -40.15 -10.58 -3.04
N ALA A 111 -41.01 -10.43 -2.03
CA ALA A 111 -41.50 -9.12 -1.61
C ALA A 111 -40.36 -8.13 -1.21
N PRO A 112 -39.29 -8.53 -0.53
CA PRO A 112 -38.15 -7.63 -0.26
C PRO A 112 -37.49 -7.14 -1.54
N GLU A 113 -37.23 -8.02 -2.51
CA GLU A 113 -36.52 -7.67 -3.74
C GLU A 113 -37.40 -6.80 -4.68
N VAL A 114 -38.67 -7.15 -4.84
CA VAL A 114 -39.56 -6.47 -5.79
C VAL A 114 -40.12 -5.16 -5.23
N ILE A 115 -40.34 -5.06 -3.93
CA ILE A 115 -41.02 -3.91 -3.33
C ILE A 115 -40.03 -3.04 -2.53
N ALA A 116 -39.18 -3.65 -1.69
CA ALA A 116 -38.30 -2.92 -0.82
C ALA A 116 -37.06 -2.37 -1.54
N ALA A 117 -36.47 -3.12 -2.48
CA ALA A 117 -35.28 -2.69 -3.19
C ALA A 117 -35.48 -1.39 -3.98
N PRO A 118 -36.55 -1.22 -4.82
CA PRO A 118 -36.74 0.05 -5.52
C PRO A 118 -37.01 1.25 -4.61
N VAL A 119 -37.58 1.02 -3.41
CA VAL A 119 -37.79 2.08 -2.42
C VAL A 119 -36.44 2.45 -1.77
N ALA A 120 -35.63 1.44 -1.42
CA ALA A 120 -34.32 1.66 -0.85
C ALA A 120 -33.39 2.39 -1.85
N GLU A 121 -33.39 1.99 -3.10
CA GLU A 121 -32.62 2.63 -4.17
C GLU A 121 -32.99 4.11 -4.37
N ARG A 122 -34.30 4.42 -4.39
CA ARG A 122 -34.74 5.82 -4.49
C ARG A 122 -34.32 6.66 -3.29
N ARG A 123 -34.35 6.09 -2.08
CA ARG A 123 -33.86 6.78 -0.87
C ARG A 123 -32.35 6.98 -0.95
N LEU A 124 -31.60 5.93 -1.29
CA LEU A 124 -30.16 6.01 -1.51
C LEU A 124 -29.81 7.11 -2.51
N GLY A 125 -30.50 7.14 -3.67
CA GLY A 125 -30.30 8.17 -4.68
C GLY A 125 -30.55 9.59 -4.17
N ALA A 126 -31.60 9.79 -3.37
CA ALA A 126 -31.89 11.09 -2.77
C ALA A 126 -30.83 11.51 -1.74
N ASP A 127 -30.38 10.58 -0.91
CA ASP A 127 -29.34 10.81 0.10
C ASP A 127 -27.97 11.12 -0.57
N LEU A 128 -27.64 10.38 -1.63
CA LEU A 128 -26.42 10.63 -2.41
C LEU A 128 -26.46 11.96 -3.14
N GLN A 129 -27.59 12.36 -3.71
CA GLN A 129 -27.74 13.68 -4.32
C GLN A 129 -27.56 14.81 -3.30
N ALA A 130 -28.12 14.65 -2.10
CA ALA A 130 -27.95 15.62 -1.02
C ALA A 130 -26.49 15.73 -0.58
N TRP A 131 -25.79 14.59 -0.49
CA TRP A 131 -24.36 14.54 -0.18
C TRP A 131 -23.51 15.20 -1.27
N LEU A 132 -23.79 14.91 -2.54
CA LEU A 132 -23.10 15.49 -3.70
C LEU A 132 -23.23 17.02 -3.77
N ALA A 133 -24.32 17.59 -3.25
CA ALA A 133 -24.50 19.04 -3.22
C ALA A 133 -23.42 19.77 -2.38
N SER A 134 -22.78 19.07 -1.44
CA SER A 134 -21.66 19.56 -0.63
C SER A 134 -20.29 19.07 -1.09
N SER A 135 -20.25 18.24 -2.13
CA SER A 135 -19.01 17.66 -2.66
C SER A 135 -18.34 18.60 -3.68
N PRO A 136 -17.04 18.44 -3.95
CA PRO A 136 -16.36 19.18 -5.01
C PRO A 136 -17.03 18.95 -6.37
N THR A 137 -17.04 19.97 -7.22
CA THR A 137 -17.71 19.93 -8.53
C THR A 137 -17.14 18.89 -9.50
N ASN A 138 -15.90 18.45 -9.28
CA ASN A 138 -15.23 17.41 -10.06
C ASN A 138 -15.37 16.02 -9.46
N THR A 139 -16.38 15.78 -8.65
CA THR A 139 -16.70 14.46 -8.11
C THR A 139 -17.38 13.60 -9.17
N CYS A 140 -16.96 12.33 -9.30
CA CYS A 140 -17.71 11.28 -9.97
C CYS A 140 -18.12 10.21 -8.95
N LEU A 141 -19.30 9.62 -9.14
CA LEU A 141 -19.80 8.55 -8.27
C LEU A 141 -20.66 7.59 -9.10
N VAL A 142 -20.32 6.31 -9.03
CA VAL A 142 -21.16 5.23 -9.56
C VAL A 142 -21.40 4.25 -8.41
N VAL A 143 -22.67 3.89 -8.22
CA VAL A 143 -23.06 2.88 -7.24
C VAL A 143 -23.75 1.75 -7.98
N ALA A 144 -23.18 0.56 -7.91
CA ALA A 144 -23.73 -0.64 -8.51
C ALA A 144 -24.25 -1.60 -7.44
N SER A 145 -25.34 -2.30 -7.75
CA SER A 145 -25.89 -3.39 -6.94
C SER A 145 -26.30 -4.53 -7.87
N GLU A 146 -25.84 -5.74 -7.56
CA GLU A 146 -26.15 -6.95 -8.33
C GLU A 146 -25.88 -6.83 -9.84
N GLY A 147 -24.76 -6.16 -10.18
CA GLY A 147 -24.32 -6.00 -11.58
C GLY A 147 -25.07 -4.94 -12.39
N ARG A 148 -25.89 -4.09 -11.76
CA ARG A 148 -26.53 -2.94 -12.40
C ARG A 148 -26.25 -1.65 -11.63
N ASP A 149 -26.11 -0.56 -12.36
CA ASP A 149 -25.96 0.75 -11.76
C ASP A 149 -27.29 1.20 -11.15
N VAL A 150 -27.27 1.52 -9.86
CA VAL A 150 -28.43 2.02 -9.09
C VAL A 150 -28.37 3.53 -8.87
N PHE A 151 -27.20 4.12 -9.06
CA PHE A 151 -27.00 5.56 -9.01
C PHE A 151 -25.73 5.93 -9.79
N ASP A 152 -25.79 7.01 -10.56
CA ASP A 152 -24.62 7.59 -11.20
C ASP A 152 -24.62 9.12 -11.11
N HIS A 153 -23.41 9.70 -11.05
CA HIS A 153 -23.16 11.11 -11.12
C HIS A 153 -21.82 11.32 -11.81
N ASN A 154 -21.83 12.00 -12.95
CA ASN A 154 -20.62 12.25 -13.76
C ASN A 154 -19.80 10.98 -14.07
N PRO A 155 -20.40 9.85 -14.48
CA PRO A 155 -19.71 8.56 -14.60
C PRO A 155 -18.61 8.56 -15.68
N THR A 156 -18.68 9.49 -16.64
CA THR A 156 -17.74 9.60 -17.77
C THR A 156 -16.76 10.76 -17.64
N VAL A 157 -16.84 11.53 -16.55
CA VAL A 157 -15.90 12.63 -16.31
C VAL A 157 -14.57 12.07 -15.79
N PRO A 158 -13.46 12.29 -16.50
CA PRO A 158 -12.17 11.81 -16.01
C PRO A 158 -11.74 12.57 -14.76
N VAL A 159 -11.37 11.82 -13.73
CA VAL A 159 -10.83 12.34 -12.49
C VAL A 159 -9.50 11.68 -12.17
N THR A 160 -8.67 12.33 -11.36
CA THR A 160 -7.42 11.73 -10.89
C THR A 160 -7.73 10.52 -10.01
N GLY A 161 -7.28 9.34 -10.44
CA GLY A 161 -7.54 8.08 -9.75
C GLY A 161 -6.82 7.93 -8.40
N ALA A 162 -5.81 8.77 -8.12
CA ALA A 162 -4.94 8.64 -6.96
C ALA A 162 -4.47 7.17 -6.79
N SER A 163 -4.48 6.63 -5.59
CA SER A 163 -4.04 5.24 -5.34
C SER A 163 -4.89 4.15 -6.00
N THR A 164 -6.06 4.48 -6.57
CA THR A 164 -6.80 3.47 -7.37
C THR A 164 -6.07 3.10 -8.67
N GLN A 165 -5.10 3.91 -9.13
CA GLN A 165 -4.21 3.56 -10.25
C GLN A 165 -3.37 2.31 -9.94
N LYS A 166 -3.09 2.01 -8.67
CA LYS A 166 -2.39 0.79 -8.27
C LYS A 166 -3.13 -0.49 -8.68
N LEU A 167 -4.45 -0.43 -8.89
CA LEU A 167 -5.21 -1.55 -9.46
C LEU A 167 -4.74 -1.88 -10.88
N LEU A 168 -4.44 -0.87 -11.69
CA LEU A 168 -3.93 -1.07 -13.04
C LEU A 168 -2.51 -1.65 -13.01
N THR A 169 -1.63 -1.10 -12.15
CA THR A 169 -0.27 -1.63 -11.94
C THR A 169 -0.30 -3.08 -11.47
N ALA A 170 -1.13 -3.39 -10.46
CA ALA A 170 -1.32 -4.74 -9.96
C ALA A 170 -1.80 -5.71 -11.04
N THR A 171 -2.80 -5.29 -11.82
CA THR A 171 -3.34 -6.09 -12.94
C THR A 171 -2.25 -6.35 -13.97
N GLY A 172 -1.51 -5.32 -14.40
CA GLY A 172 -0.43 -5.47 -15.36
C GLY A 172 0.69 -6.40 -14.87
N LEU A 173 1.10 -6.27 -13.62
CA LEU A 173 2.13 -7.13 -13.04
C LEU A 173 1.68 -8.60 -12.94
N LEU A 174 0.42 -8.83 -12.52
CA LEU A 174 -0.16 -10.18 -12.48
C LEU A 174 -0.33 -10.78 -13.87
N LEU A 175 -0.67 -9.99 -14.88
CA LEU A 175 -0.74 -10.45 -16.27
C LEU A 175 0.64 -10.79 -16.83
N ALA A 176 1.68 -10.02 -16.46
CA ALA A 176 3.04 -10.22 -16.96
C ALA A 176 3.71 -11.45 -16.34
N LEU A 177 3.53 -11.70 -15.03
CA LEU A 177 4.32 -12.70 -14.29
C LEU A 177 3.49 -13.86 -13.73
N GLY A 178 2.18 -13.68 -13.57
CA GLY A 178 1.30 -14.64 -12.89
C GLY A 178 1.32 -14.48 -11.37
N PRO A 179 0.26 -14.97 -10.68
CA PRO A 179 0.05 -14.77 -9.24
C PRO A 179 1.06 -15.52 -8.35
N ASP A 180 1.63 -16.60 -8.83
CA ASP A 180 2.54 -17.48 -8.08
C ASP A 180 4.03 -17.13 -8.28
N ALA A 181 4.35 -16.13 -9.10
CA ALA A 181 5.71 -15.64 -9.30
C ALA A 181 6.33 -15.18 -7.99
N THR A 182 7.62 -15.39 -7.82
CA THR A 182 8.42 -14.93 -6.68
C THR A 182 9.62 -14.14 -7.15
N PHE A 183 10.10 -13.24 -6.32
CA PHE A 183 11.31 -12.47 -6.53
C PHE A 183 12.43 -13.00 -5.63
N THR A 184 13.59 -13.29 -6.21
CA THR A 184 14.69 -13.88 -5.46
C THR A 184 15.80 -12.85 -5.27
N THR A 185 16.12 -12.55 -4.01
CA THR A 185 17.34 -11.83 -3.65
C THR A 185 18.46 -12.84 -3.50
N GLU A 186 19.55 -12.66 -4.23
CA GLU A 186 20.66 -13.61 -4.27
C GLU A 186 21.90 -13.05 -3.58
N ALA A 187 22.62 -13.88 -2.86
CA ALA A 187 23.98 -13.61 -2.42
C ALA A 187 24.93 -14.42 -3.32
N VAL A 188 25.81 -13.72 -4.04
CA VAL A 188 26.76 -14.35 -4.98
C VAL A 188 28.18 -13.85 -4.74
N ALA A 189 29.17 -14.60 -5.17
CA ALA A 189 30.58 -14.22 -5.08
C ALA A 189 31.32 -14.56 -6.40
N ALA A 190 32.48 -13.97 -6.64
CA ALA A 190 33.27 -14.25 -7.85
C ALA A 190 33.66 -15.76 -7.96
N ALA A 191 33.74 -16.45 -6.84
CA ALA A 191 33.97 -17.91 -6.77
C ALA A 191 33.25 -18.50 -5.57
N VAL A 192 33.02 -19.82 -5.62
CA VAL A 192 32.43 -20.54 -4.48
C VAL A 192 33.30 -20.36 -3.24
N PRO A 193 32.71 -20.02 -2.06
CA PRO A 193 33.49 -19.89 -0.82
C PRO A 193 34.26 -21.15 -0.48
N ALA A 194 35.51 -21.02 -0.11
CA ALA A 194 36.36 -22.14 0.28
C ALA A 194 36.74 -22.04 1.75
N GLY A 195 36.52 -23.11 2.53
CA GLY A 195 36.81 -23.14 3.96
C GLY A 195 36.07 -22.05 4.76
N GLY A 196 34.89 -21.65 4.31
CA GLY A 196 34.12 -20.61 4.96
C GLY A 196 34.54 -19.18 4.59
N VAL A 197 35.45 -18.99 3.63
CA VAL A 197 35.97 -17.70 3.23
C VAL A 197 35.48 -17.32 1.84
N VAL A 198 34.87 -16.14 1.69
CA VAL A 198 34.64 -15.46 0.43
C VAL A 198 35.89 -14.64 0.11
N ALA A 199 36.62 -15.08 -0.91
CA ALA A 199 37.87 -14.39 -1.35
C ALA A 199 37.52 -13.16 -2.19
N GLY A 200 37.30 -12.04 -1.56
CA GLY A 200 36.84 -10.78 -2.18
C GLY A 200 35.45 -10.36 -1.71
N ASP A 201 34.68 -9.79 -2.62
CA ASP A 201 33.37 -9.23 -2.32
C ASP A 201 32.26 -10.29 -2.34
N LEU A 202 31.27 -10.12 -1.45
CA LEU A 202 29.98 -10.79 -1.51
C LEU A 202 28.94 -9.81 -2.09
N PHE A 203 28.31 -10.19 -3.17
CA PHE A 203 27.29 -9.36 -3.82
C PHE A 203 25.88 -9.81 -3.40
N VAL A 204 25.05 -8.83 -3.04
CA VAL A 204 23.61 -9.03 -2.81
C VAL A 204 22.88 -8.46 -4.01
N VAL A 205 22.28 -9.33 -4.80
CA VAL A 205 21.63 -8.99 -6.07
C VAL A 205 20.12 -8.92 -5.88
N GLY A 206 19.52 -7.79 -6.21
CA GLY A 206 18.08 -7.58 -6.09
C GLY A 206 17.28 -8.28 -7.17
N GLY A 207 16.22 -8.97 -6.78
CA GLY A 207 15.33 -9.74 -7.66
C GLY A 207 14.09 -9.00 -8.15
N GLY A 208 13.80 -7.82 -7.64
CA GLY A 208 12.58 -7.07 -7.96
C GLY A 208 11.82 -6.60 -6.72
N PRO A 209 10.51 -6.31 -6.82
CA PRO A 209 9.68 -5.81 -5.72
C PRO A 209 9.39 -6.93 -4.69
N SER A 210 10.37 -7.23 -3.86
CA SER A 210 10.35 -8.37 -2.93
C SER A 210 9.85 -8.04 -1.53
N ASP A 211 9.44 -6.81 -1.24
CA ASP A 211 9.10 -6.32 0.11
C ASP A 211 10.20 -6.62 1.15
N LEU A 212 11.47 -6.55 0.72
CA LEU A 212 12.61 -6.83 1.56
C LEU A 212 12.68 -5.80 2.69
N GLY A 213 12.75 -6.26 3.91
CA GLY A 213 12.80 -5.40 5.09
C GLY A 213 13.50 -6.02 6.27
N THR A 214 13.64 -5.26 7.34
CA THR A 214 14.05 -5.76 8.65
C THR A 214 12.81 -6.03 9.51
N ALA A 215 12.88 -6.98 10.43
CA ALA A 215 11.76 -7.32 11.33
C ALA A 215 11.27 -6.15 12.18
N ASP A 216 12.13 -5.16 12.39
CA ASP A 216 11.83 -3.92 13.11
C ASP A 216 11.37 -2.79 12.19
N TRP A 217 11.30 -3.01 10.87
CA TRP A 217 10.70 -2.04 9.95
C TRP A 217 9.23 -1.87 10.30
N PRO A 218 8.87 -0.74 10.87
CA PRO A 218 7.56 -0.60 11.49
C PRO A 218 6.45 -0.47 10.46
N LEU A 219 5.29 -0.89 10.89
CA LEU A 219 4.04 -0.73 10.20
C LEU A 219 3.68 0.74 10.05
N MET A 220 3.27 1.16 8.86
CA MET A 220 3.01 2.56 8.52
C MET A 220 1.93 3.25 9.34
N SER A 221 1.03 2.54 10.03
CA SER A 221 -0.03 3.17 10.81
C SER A 221 -0.47 2.31 11.98
N PRO A 222 -0.70 2.92 13.15
CA PRO A 222 -1.37 2.23 14.27
C PRO A 222 -2.73 1.69 13.80
N GLY A 223 -2.92 0.39 13.90
CA GLY A 223 -4.18 -0.28 13.52
C GLY A 223 -4.24 -0.81 12.07
N THR A 224 -3.25 -0.60 11.23
CA THR A 224 -3.09 -1.34 9.98
C THR A 224 -2.62 -2.77 10.25
N ARG A 225 -2.97 -3.69 9.35
CA ARG A 225 -2.51 -5.07 9.41
C ARG A 225 -0.97 -5.10 9.40
N GLN A 226 -0.42 -6.10 10.08
CA GLN A 226 1.01 -6.36 10.06
C GLN A 226 1.45 -6.54 8.61
N ARG A 227 2.40 -5.72 8.18
CA ARG A 227 2.99 -5.80 6.86
C ARG A 227 3.69 -7.14 6.72
N VAL A 228 3.55 -7.78 5.58
CA VAL A 228 4.35 -8.97 5.25
C VAL A 228 5.73 -8.49 4.84
N VAL A 229 6.65 -8.45 5.80
CA VAL A 229 8.05 -8.14 5.52
C VAL A 229 8.74 -9.41 5.10
N HIS A 230 9.41 -9.37 3.96
CA HIS A 230 10.36 -10.39 3.54
C HIS A 230 11.68 -10.13 4.28
N ASP A 231 11.85 -10.79 5.43
CA ASP A 231 12.91 -10.45 6.38
C ASP A 231 14.30 -10.78 5.81
N VAL A 232 15.13 -9.75 5.67
CA VAL A 232 16.52 -9.86 5.20
C VAL A 232 17.36 -10.80 6.07
N ASP A 233 16.98 -10.99 7.33
CA ASP A 233 17.65 -11.94 8.22
C ASP A 233 17.60 -13.38 7.70
N GLY A 234 16.58 -13.73 6.90
CA GLY A 234 16.53 -15.02 6.20
C GLY A 234 17.67 -15.22 5.19
N LEU A 235 18.05 -14.16 4.44
CA LEU A 235 19.22 -14.21 3.55
C LEU A 235 20.53 -14.33 4.34
N VAL A 236 20.65 -13.55 5.42
CA VAL A 236 21.83 -13.55 6.27
C VAL A 236 22.03 -14.92 6.94
N ASP A 237 20.94 -15.53 7.42
CA ASP A 237 20.96 -16.89 7.99
C ASP A 237 21.34 -17.94 6.94
N ALA A 238 20.84 -17.80 5.70
CA ALA A 238 21.22 -18.68 4.60
C ALA A 238 22.70 -18.56 4.22
N ILE A 239 23.27 -17.34 4.23
CA ILE A 239 24.72 -17.12 4.01
C ILE A 239 25.53 -17.79 5.12
N ALA A 240 25.14 -17.61 6.39
CA ALA A 240 25.80 -18.27 7.52
C ALA A 240 25.66 -19.79 7.46
N ALA A 241 24.50 -20.32 7.10
CA ALA A 241 24.24 -21.75 6.92
C ALA A 241 25.05 -22.37 5.76
N ALA A 242 25.40 -21.57 4.74
CA ALA A 242 26.31 -21.96 3.68
C ALA A 242 27.78 -22.07 4.19
N GLY A 243 28.02 -21.82 5.47
CA GLY A 243 29.30 -21.96 6.13
C GLY A 243 30.22 -20.73 5.97
N VAL A 244 29.70 -19.58 5.51
CA VAL A 244 30.51 -18.36 5.39
C VAL A 244 30.80 -17.82 6.78
N THR A 245 32.11 -17.69 7.10
CA THR A 245 32.61 -17.14 8.37
C THR A 245 33.40 -15.85 8.16
N ARG A 246 33.87 -15.62 6.92
CA ARG A 246 34.70 -14.47 6.58
C ARG A 246 34.47 -14.00 5.14
N ILE A 247 34.36 -12.71 4.95
CA ILE A 247 34.34 -12.01 3.64
C ILE A 247 35.59 -11.11 3.62
N GLU A 248 36.53 -11.36 2.71
CA GLU A 248 37.78 -10.61 2.63
C GLU A 248 37.64 -9.25 1.95
N GLY A 249 36.57 -9.06 1.19
CA GLY A 249 36.17 -7.79 0.61
C GLY A 249 35.01 -7.16 1.36
N SER A 250 34.11 -6.57 0.58
CA SER A 250 32.91 -5.88 1.03
C SER A 250 31.66 -6.72 0.77
N VAL A 251 30.56 -6.40 1.46
CA VAL A 251 29.23 -6.68 0.94
C VAL A 251 28.89 -5.59 -0.05
N VAL A 252 28.46 -5.97 -1.25
CA VAL A 252 28.14 -5.06 -2.37
C VAL A 252 26.69 -5.26 -2.78
N GLY A 253 25.89 -4.20 -2.73
CA GLY A 253 24.51 -4.25 -3.18
C GLY A 253 24.41 -4.03 -4.69
N ASP A 254 23.81 -4.97 -5.41
CA ASP A 254 23.56 -4.85 -6.83
C ASP A 254 22.07 -4.55 -7.09
N GLY A 255 21.80 -3.29 -7.44
CA GLY A 255 20.48 -2.79 -7.81
C GLY A 255 20.30 -2.62 -9.33
N THR A 256 21.18 -3.19 -10.17
CA THR A 256 21.20 -2.96 -11.62
C THR A 256 20.00 -3.53 -12.38
N ARG A 257 19.12 -4.27 -11.71
CA ARG A 257 17.83 -4.70 -12.27
C ARG A 257 17.00 -3.52 -12.76
N TYR A 258 17.12 -2.36 -12.10
CA TYR A 258 16.45 -1.12 -12.48
C TYR A 258 17.49 -0.04 -12.79
N ASP A 259 17.04 1.00 -13.51
CA ASP A 259 17.85 2.18 -13.79
C ASP A 259 18.11 3.01 -12.49
N ASP A 260 18.98 4.03 -12.62
CA ASP A 260 19.36 4.88 -11.51
C ASP A 260 18.37 6.00 -11.20
N GLN A 261 17.25 6.07 -11.90
CA GLN A 261 16.19 7.02 -11.57
C GLN A 261 15.47 6.55 -10.30
N ARG A 262 15.64 7.27 -9.20
CA ARG A 262 15.10 6.90 -7.89
C ARG A 262 13.65 7.34 -7.67
N TYR A 263 13.23 8.37 -8.34
CA TYR A 263 11.88 8.94 -8.27
C TYR A 263 11.36 9.23 -9.66
N GLN A 264 10.09 8.99 -9.86
CA GLN A 264 9.43 9.31 -11.11
C GLN A 264 9.40 10.85 -11.32
N THR A 265 9.74 11.33 -12.53
CA THR A 265 9.95 12.77 -12.80
C THR A 265 8.70 13.64 -12.63
N SER A 266 7.51 13.07 -12.78
CA SER A 266 6.24 13.79 -12.59
C SER A 266 5.74 13.74 -11.15
N LEU A 267 6.46 13.06 -10.24
CA LEU A 267 6.09 12.99 -8.83
C LEU A 267 6.12 14.38 -8.22
N ALA A 268 5.04 14.75 -7.53
CA ALA A 268 4.99 16.04 -6.86
C ALA A 268 6.03 16.09 -5.73
N PRO A 269 6.93 17.09 -5.67
CA PRO A 269 8.01 17.17 -4.70
C PRO A 269 7.57 16.98 -3.24
N ARG A 270 6.37 17.50 -2.89
CA ARG A 270 5.80 17.35 -1.55
C ARG A 270 5.63 15.88 -1.11
N LEU A 271 5.51 14.92 -2.05
CA LEU A 271 5.37 13.51 -1.70
C LEU A 271 6.72 12.93 -1.25
N ILE A 272 7.82 13.42 -1.80
CA ILE A 272 9.17 13.10 -1.36
C ILE A 272 9.44 13.80 0.00
N ASP A 273 9.14 15.09 0.09
CA ASP A 273 9.37 15.88 1.32
C ASP A 273 8.56 15.38 2.53
N GLN A 274 7.47 14.66 2.28
CA GLN A 274 6.59 14.07 3.31
C GLN A 274 6.82 12.57 3.50
N ASP A 275 7.90 12.03 2.97
CA ASP A 275 8.24 10.60 3.02
C ASP A 275 7.06 9.67 2.58
N GLN A 276 6.28 10.15 1.59
CA GLN A 276 5.18 9.38 1.01
C GLN A 276 5.66 8.33 0.00
N VAL A 277 6.91 8.44 -0.42
CA VAL A 277 7.59 7.49 -1.29
C VAL A 277 9.10 7.56 -1.04
N GLY A 278 9.73 6.42 -0.82
CA GLY A 278 11.16 6.26 -0.73
C GLY A 278 11.83 6.16 -2.11
N PRO A 279 13.17 6.22 -2.16
CA PRO A 279 13.92 6.06 -3.40
C PRO A 279 13.86 4.61 -3.90
N ILE A 280 13.40 4.43 -5.14
CA ILE A 280 13.20 3.12 -5.75
C ILE A 280 14.52 2.59 -6.32
N GLY A 281 14.80 1.31 -6.09
CA GLY A 281 15.97 0.60 -6.61
C GLY A 281 15.67 -0.86 -6.92
N GLY A 282 16.48 -1.50 -7.77
CA GLY A 282 16.37 -2.93 -8.05
C GLY A 282 16.75 -3.81 -6.86
N LEU A 283 17.50 -3.26 -5.92
CA LEU A 283 17.72 -3.77 -4.57
C LEU A 283 17.45 -2.64 -3.59
N MET A 284 16.46 -2.79 -2.75
CA MET A 284 16.13 -1.84 -1.68
C MET A 284 15.59 -2.60 -0.47
N ILE A 285 15.82 -2.05 0.71
CA ILE A 285 15.32 -2.56 1.98
C ILE A 285 14.49 -1.47 2.66
N ASN A 286 13.48 -1.87 3.43
CA ASN A 286 12.66 -0.93 4.20
C ASN A 286 12.09 0.20 3.33
N ASP A 287 11.56 -0.14 2.15
CA ASP A 287 10.99 0.81 1.18
C ASP A 287 11.97 1.91 0.73
N GLY A 288 13.28 1.61 0.78
CA GLY A 288 14.33 2.58 0.44
C GLY A 288 14.64 3.57 1.56
N PHE A 289 14.20 3.33 2.80
CA PHE A 289 14.54 4.18 3.95
C PHE A 289 15.69 3.60 4.77
N ALA A 290 16.77 4.36 4.87
CA ALA A 290 17.99 3.99 5.62
C ALA A 290 17.84 4.17 7.14
N GLY A 291 16.90 4.98 7.57
CA GLY A 291 16.64 5.24 8.98
C GLY A 291 15.14 5.47 9.23
N PHE A 292 14.70 5.09 10.43
CA PHE A 292 13.34 5.27 10.87
C PHE A 292 13.25 5.29 12.40
N SER A 293 12.19 5.93 12.92
CA SER A 293 11.84 5.85 14.33
C SER A 293 10.80 4.78 14.58
N PRO A 294 10.89 3.98 15.65
CA PRO A 294 9.89 2.98 15.99
C PRO A 294 8.49 3.56 16.25
N SER A 295 8.40 4.84 16.57
CA SER A 295 7.12 5.53 16.81
C SER A 295 6.45 6.04 15.55
N ARG A 296 7.15 6.03 14.43
CA ARG A 296 6.75 6.49 13.09
C ARG A 296 5.75 7.64 13.04
N THR A 297 6.30 8.82 12.99
CA THR A 297 5.67 9.93 12.28
C THR A 297 6.36 10.05 10.92
N THR A 298 5.68 10.56 9.92
CA THR A 298 6.21 10.75 8.55
C THR A 298 7.47 11.61 8.47
N THR A 299 7.89 12.21 9.58
CA THR A 299 9.11 13.04 9.71
C THR A 299 10.30 12.31 10.29
N ASP A 300 10.15 11.04 10.68
CA ASP A 300 11.17 10.26 11.38
C ASP A 300 11.87 9.25 10.45
N THR A 301 11.58 9.28 9.16
CA THR A 301 12.23 8.45 8.14
C THR A 301 13.37 9.21 7.46
N VAL A 302 14.42 8.48 7.08
CA VAL A 302 15.56 9.02 6.34
C VAL A 302 15.69 8.25 5.03
N PRO A 303 15.41 8.86 3.88
CA PRO A 303 15.57 8.20 2.59
C PRO A 303 17.03 7.76 2.37
N ALA A 304 17.23 6.56 1.83
CA ALA A 304 18.55 6.07 1.47
C ALA A 304 19.12 6.90 0.31
N ALA A 305 20.34 7.38 0.46
CA ALA A 305 21.04 8.06 -0.65
C ALA A 305 21.26 7.10 -1.83
N ASP A 306 21.52 5.84 -1.54
CA ASP A 306 21.60 4.73 -2.48
C ASP A 306 20.96 3.48 -1.82
N PRO A 307 19.80 3.01 -2.27
CA PRO A 307 19.12 1.87 -1.68
C PRO A 307 19.93 0.57 -1.69
N ALA A 308 20.71 0.33 -2.74
CA ALA A 308 21.52 -0.87 -2.83
C ALA A 308 22.73 -0.83 -1.86
N ALA A 309 23.36 0.33 -1.71
CA ALA A 309 24.42 0.52 -0.72
C ALA A 309 23.88 0.41 0.71
N ASP A 310 22.69 0.91 0.97
CA ASP A 310 22.05 0.79 2.28
C ASP A 310 21.67 -0.66 2.60
N THR A 311 21.13 -1.38 1.65
CA THR A 311 20.87 -2.83 1.80
C THR A 311 22.17 -3.58 2.12
N ALA A 312 23.27 -3.28 1.40
CA ALA A 312 24.58 -3.86 1.68
C ALA A 312 25.08 -3.54 3.09
N ARG A 313 24.84 -2.33 3.59
CA ARG A 313 25.17 -1.92 4.97
C ARG A 313 24.39 -2.76 5.99
N VAL A 314 23.08 -2.87 5.81
CA VAL A 314 22.24 -3.67 6.72
C VAL A 314 22.67 -5.14 6.72
N VAL A 315 22.89 -5.74 5.56
CA VAL A 315 23.39 -7.13 5.44
C VAL A 315 24.75 -7.28 6.12
N THR A 316 25.65 -6.31 5.95
CA THR A 316 26.97 -6.33 6.63
C THR A 316 26.81 -6.35 8.15
N GLU A 317 26.00 -5.44 8.70
CA GLU A 317 25.75 -5.35 10.14
C GLU A 317 25.12 -6.64 10.69
N ARG A 318 24.18 -7.22 9.96
CA ARG A 318 23.50 -8.47 10.34
C ARG A 318 24.44 -9.68 10.27
N LEU A 319 25.33 -9.76 9.27
CA LEU A 319 26.39 -10.79 9.17
C LEU A 319 27.38 -10.67 10.32
N GLN A 320 27.84 -9.47 10.62
CA GLN A 320 28.76 -9.23 11.74
C GLN A 320 28.13 -9.60 13.09
N ALA A 321 26.86 -9.31 13.29
CA ALA A 321 26.10 -9.73 14.48
C ALA A 321 26.04 -11.28 14.64
N ARG A 322 26.14 -12.02 13.53
CA ARG A 322 26.22 -13.49 13.51
C ARG A 322 27.64 -14.04 13.56
N GLY A 323 28.64 -13.17 13.78
CA GLY A 323 30.04 -13.56 13.90
C GLY A 323 30.77 -13.73 12.56
N VAL A 324 30.17 -13.34 11.43
CA VAL A 324 30.86 -13.31 10.13
C VAL A 324 31.76 -12.08 10.09
N THR A 325 33.04 -12.27 9.81
CA THR A 325 34.00 -11.16 9.63
C THR A 325 33.83 -10.56 8.24
N VAL A 326 33.54 -9.26 8.14
CA VAL A 326 33.54 -8.51 6.88
C VAL A 326 34.65 -7.46 6.95
N VAL A 327 35.60 -7.51 6.01
CA VAL A 327 36.82 -6.66 6.06
C VAL A 327 36.58 -5.31 5.41
N GLY A 328 35.93 -5.28 4.26
CA GLY A 328 35.67 -4.07 3.49
C GLY A 328 34.41 -3.32 3.95
N SER A 329 34.26 -2.08 3.50
CA SER A 329 33.08 -1.27 3.76
C SER A 329 31.95 -1.60 2.76
N PRO A 330 30.68 -1.62 3.20
CA PRO A 330 29.55 -1.85 2.30
C PRO A 330 29.43 -0.76 1.23
N ARG A 331 29.00 -1.14 0.04
CA ARG A 331 28.85 -0.23 -1.09
C ARG A 331 27.86 -0.78 -2.13
N ALA A 332 27.43 0.03 -3.08
CA ALA A 332 26.74 -0.43 -4.27
C ALA A 332 27.70 -0.76 -5.41
N GLY A 333 27.27 -1.63 -6.31
CA GLY A 333 27.97 -1.97 -7.56
C GLY A 333 27.46 -3.26 -8.17
N PRO A 334 27.68 -3.48 -9.47
CA PRO A 334 27.21 -4.67 -10.17
C PRO A 334 27.97 -5.93 -9.71
N ALA A 335 27.26 -7.04 -9.61
CA ALA A 335 27.87 -8.36 -9.47
C ALA A 335 28.60 -8.75 -10.76
N PRO A 336 29.71 -9.50 -10.66
CA PRO A 336 30.40 -9.98 -11.85
C PRO A 336 29.52 -11.00 -12.62
N GLU A 337 29.60 -10.96 -13.94
CA GLU A 337 28.92 -11.95 -14.77
C GLU A 337 29.41 -13.36 -14.43
N GLY A 338 28.47 -14.31 -14.29
CA GLY A 338 28.80 -15.69 -13.94
C GLY A 338 29.21 -15.88 -12.49
N ALA A 339 28.93 -14.95 -11.59
CA ALA A 339 29.19 -15.08 -10.16
C ALA A 339 28.60 -16.39 -9.61
N ALA A 340 29.35 -17.02 -8.71
CA ALA A 340 28.92 -18.27 -8.07
C ALA A 340 27.85 -18.00 -6.99
N PRO A 341 26.77 -18.78 -6.94
CA PRO A 341 25.74 -18.65 -5.90
C PRO A 341 26.30 -19.04 -4.54
N VAL A 342 25.95 -18.29 -3.51
CA VAL A 342 26.27 -18.55 -2.11
C VAL A 342 25.00 -18.86 -1.32
N ALA A 343 23.99 -18.01 -1.45
CA ALA A 343 22.68 -18.16 -0.79
C ALA A 343 21.62 -17.43 -1.57
N SER A 344 20.36 -17.69 -1.27
CA SER A 344 19.23 -16.97 -1.84
C SER A 344 18.07 -16.87 -0.87
N LEU A 345 17.23 -15.88 -1.09
CA LEU A 345 15.99 -15.68 -0.35
C LEU A 345 14.89 -15.35 -1.35
N SER A 346 13.84 -16.17 -1.38
CA SER A 346 12.68 -15.95 -2.27
C SER A 346 11.57 -15.22 -1.53
N SER A 347 10.96 -14.25 -2.18
CA SER A 347 9.83 -13.51 -1.65
C SER A 347 8.59 -14.39 -1.46
N PRO A 348 7.56 -13.92 -0.74
CA PRO A 348 6.21 -14.45 -0.87
C PRO A 348 5.74 -14.41 -2.34
N PRO A 349 4.72 -15.20 -2.71
CA PRO A 349 4.16 -15.14 -4.06
C PRO A 349 3.60 -13.74 -4.38
N LEU A 350 3.69 -13.36 -5.65
CA LEU A 350 3.26 -12.06 -6.16
C LEU A 350 1.83 -11.70 -5.75
N SER A 351 0.93 -12.67 -5.72
CA SER A 351 -0.45 -12.46 -5.25
C SER A 351 -0.52 -11.89 -3.82
N GLN A 352 0.39 -12.27 -2.95
CA GLN A 352 0.46 -11.77 -1.58
C GLN A 352 1.06 -10.36 -1.53
N ILE A 353 2.13 -10.11 -2.29
CA ILE A 353 2.76 -8.79 -2.43
C ILE A 353 1.74 -7.76 -2.98
N VAL A 354 1.02 -8.14 -4.03
CA VAL A 354 -0.04 -7.30 -4.62
C VAL A 354 -1.18 -7.06 -3.64
N ALA A 355 -1.60 -8.07 -2.89
CA ALA A 355 -2.65 -7.91 -1.88
C ALA A 355 -2.23 -6.93 -0.79
N GLU A 356 -0.98 -6.98 -0.36
CA GLU A 356 -0.43 -6.02 0.59
C GLU A 356 -0.35 -4.62 0.02
N MET A 357 0.26 -4.45 -1.15
CA MET A 357 0.36 -3.18 -1.86
C MET A 357 -1.01 -2.47 -1.99
N LEU A 358 -2.05 -3.21 -2.34
CA LEU A 358 -3.40 -2.65 -2.50
C LEU A 358 -4.08 -2.36 -1.16
N THR A 359 -3.83 -3.17 -0.13
CA THR A 359 -4.48 -3.02 1.18
C THR A 359 -3.87 -1.89 2.00
N THR A 360 -2.55 -1.72 1.91
CA THR A 360 -1.79 -0.66 2.61
C THR A 360 -1.63 0.59 1.77
N SER A 361 -1.93 0.49 0.47
CA SER A 361 -1.69 1.56 -0.52
C SER A 361 -0.20 1.91 -0.66
N ASP A 362 0.66 0.89 -0.61
CA ASP A 362 2.10 1.02 -0.67
C ASP A 362 2.55 1.66 -2.00
N ASN A 363 3.26 2.77 -1.90
CA ASN A 363 3.72 3.51 -3.07
C ASN A 363 5.01 2.90 -3.62
N GLU A 364 5.90 2.48 -2.76
CA GLU A 364 7.22 1.96 -3.11
C GLU A 364 7.10 0.65 -3.88
N THR A 365 6.28 -0.27 -3.40
CA THR A 365 5.98 -1.52 -4.10
C THR A 365 5.29 -1.25 -5.44
N ALA A 366 4.38 -0.26 -5.52
CA ALA A 366 3.72 0.09 -6.77
C ALA A 366 4.68 0.70 -7.81
N GLU A 367 5.61 1.55 -7.39
CA GLU A 367 6.62 2.14 -8.26
C GLU A 367 7.65 1.10 -8.72
N ALA A 368 8.10 0.21 -7.84
CA ALA A 368 8.96 -0.92 -8.18
C ALA A 368 8.25 -1.89 -9.14
N ALA A 369 6.96 -2.16 -8.92
CA ALA A 369 6.12 -2.97 -9.80
C ALA A 369 6.03 -2.38 -11.22
N MET A 370 5.94 -1.07 -11.36
CA MET A 370 5.98 -0.41 -12.68
C MET A 370 7.29 -0.67 -13.42
N LYS A 371 8.43 -0.57 -12.74
CA LYS A 371 9.73 -0.91 -13.35
C LYS A 371 9.83 -2.40 -13.66
N GLU A 372 9.27 -3.26 -12.80
CA GLU A 372 9.26 -4.70 -13.01
C GLU A 372 8.42 -5.13 -14.22
N ILE A 373 7.29 -4.48 -14.49
CA ILE A 373 6.53 -4.66 -15.73
C ILE A 373 7.43 -4.36 -16.95
N GLY A 374 8.25 -3.32 -16.87
CA GLY A 374 9.23 -2.98 -17.90
C GLY A 374 10.28 -4.08 -18.09
N VAL A 375 10.82 -4.65 -17.01
CA VAL A 375 11.71 -5.81 -17.06
C VAL A 375 11.02 -6.99 -17.74
N ALA A 376 9.82 -7.34 -17.31
CA ALA A 376 9.09 -8.51 -17.79
C ALA A 376 8.71 -8.39 -19.28
N THR A 377 8.39 -7.20 -19.77
CA THR A 377 7.90 -6.99 -21.14
C THR A 377 8.99 -6.61 -22.14
N SER A 378 10.09 -6.02 -21.67
CA SER A 378 11.15 -5.49 -22.58
C SER A 378 12.59 -5.70 -22.08
N GLY A 379 12.78 -6.28 -20.89
CA GLY A 379 14.09 -6.40 -20.26
C GLY A 379 14.63 -5.09 -19.68
N GLN A 380 13.82 -4.04 -19.60
CA GLN A 380 14.24 -2.71 -19.13
C GLN A 380 13.51 -2.29 -17.85
N GLY A 381 14.24 -2.20 -16.76
CA GLY A 381 13.71 -1.79 -15.46
C GLY A 381 13.56 -0.26 -15.34
N THR A 382 12.72 0.34 -16.19
CA THR A 382 12.46 1.78 -16.22
C THR A 382 10.97 2.09 -16.15
N TRP A 383 10.57 3.26 -15.63
CA TRP A 383 9.16 3.66 -15.66
C TRP A 383 8.58 3.80 -17.06
N ALA A 384 9.41 4.25 -18.03
CA ALA A 384 8.96 4.39 -19.42
C ALA A 384 8.63 3.02 -20.05
N ALA A 385 9.50 2.03 -19.84
CA ALA A 385 9.26 0.66 -20.29
C ALA A 385 8.05 0.04 -19.56
N GLY A 386 7.94 0.27 -18.26
CA GLY A 386 6.80 -0.20 -17.46
C GLY A 386 5.47 0.38 -17.94
N ALA A 387 5.41 1.67 -18.22
CA ALA A 387 4.20 2.31 -18.73
C ALA A 387 3.81 1.77 -20.12
N ALA A 388 4.77 1.55 -21.01
CA ALA A 388 4.53 0.94 -22.32
C ALA A 388 4.04 -0.51 -22.18
N GLY A 389 4.70 -1.32 -21.34
CA GLY A 389 4.30 -2.70 -21.05
C GLY A 389 2.91 -2.79 -20.42
N LEU A 390 2.63 -1.96 -19.43
CA LEU A 390 1.30 -1.89 -18.80
C LEU A 390 0.20 -1.57 -19.82
N THR A 391 0.43 -0.58 -20.67
CA THR A 391 -0.52 -0.19 -21.72
C THR A 391 -0.80 -1.37 -22.68
N SER A 392 0.23 -2.10 -23.11
CA SER A 392 0.05 -3.29 -23.96
C SER A 392 -0.77 -4.37 -23.28
N LEU A 393 -0.37 -4.76 -22.05
CA LEU A 393 -1.00 -5.82 -21.29
C LEU A 393 -2.49 -5.52 -21.00
N LEU A 394 -2.81 -4.29 -20.62
CA LEU A 394 -4.19 -3.89 -20.35
C LEU A 394 -5.02 -3.83 -21.63
N GLY A 395 -4.43 -3.37 -22.75
CA GLY A 395 -5.07 -3.37 -24.06
C GLY A 395 -5.39 -4.80 -24.55
N GLU A 396 -4.46 -5.73 -24.40
CA GLU A 396 -4.65 -7.15 -24.72
C GLU A 396 -5.71 -7.81 -23.83
N ALA A 397 -5.82 -7.38 -22.58
CA ALA A 397 -6.86 -7.82 -21.65
C ALA A 397 -8.24 -7.17 -21.92
N GLY A 398 -8.35 -6.29 -22.94
CA GLY A 398 -9.61 -5.64 -23.33
C GLY A 398 -10.00 -4.44 -22.47
N VAL A 399 -9.07 -3.88 -21.69
CA VAL A 399 -9.32 -2.63 -20.96
C VAL A 399 -9.34 -1.48 -21.97
N PRO A 400 -10.42 -0.67 -22.04
CA PRO A 400 -10.46 0.47 -22.95
C PRO A 400 -9.46 1.53 -22.49
N LEU A 401 -8.43 1.73 -23.28
CA LEU A 401 -7.42 2.79 -23.06
C LEU A 401 -7.78 3.96 -23.98
N ALA A 402 -8.07 5.15 -23.39
CA ALA A 402 -8.41 6.36 -24.13
C ALA A 402 -7.15 7.06 -24.70
#